data_ef0d02a714368b949e07e2471b942548
#
_entry.id   ef0d02a714368b949e07e2471b942548
#
_cell.length_a   1.000
_cell.length_b   1.000
_cell.length_c   1.000
_cell.angle_alpha   90.00
_cell.angle_beta   90.00
_cell.angle_gamma   90.00
#
_symmetry.space_group_name_H-M   'P 1'
#
loop_
_entity.id
_entity.type
_entity.pdbx_description
1 polymer ?
#
loop_
_entity_poly.entity_id
_entity_poly.type
_entity_poly.pdbx_seq_one_letter_code
_entity_poly.pdbx_strand_id
1 'polypeptide(L)'
;ILEITNNEIILQAEGDPVQVEVKSNTEWRIDFVESTWFSTDIRGAQSSRTYFTVTYDENISDSERFCDIRVFTKDGKTADVIKIKQLSRYPFIVPASDKMELFTKGGEYEMEISTNVPETDIVITPTVNWVQEYRISDGKLYFNTETNSQSPRTGSIVLSYDDQYQRKVTATINLSQAYSEYANAELVSYPTVHGYAVGGITNNVYVEGTIVANGTSKNFPSNRYVIQNEAGETVVFESESLITFAQFAKVSLCLKDGMIREESEGSFTYRLISGITAAHVISSELSTFTIPERTIAELTDNMVFSPVSYTH
;
A
#
# COMPACT_ATOMS: atom_id res chain seq x y z
N ILE A 1 20.56 56.71 -6.26
CA ILE A 1 20.77 55.26 -6.55
C ILE A 1 19.85 54.52 -5.65
N LEU A 2 19.12 53.52 -6.20
CA LEU A 2 18.38 52.51 -5.49
C LEU A 2 18.82 51.17 -6.11
N GLU A 3 19.22 50.23 -5.29
CA GLU A 3 19.67 48.89 -5.71
C GLU A 3 19.17 47.84 -4.69
N ILE A 4 18.63 46.77 -5.19
CA ILE A 4 18.20 45.61 -4.45
C ILE A 4 19.16 44.48 -4.78
N THR A 5 19.82 43.94 -3.76
CA THR A 5 20.85 42.90 -3.93
C THR A 5 20.25 41.58 -4.44
N ASN A 6 19.03 41.24 -4.03
CA ASN A 6 18.31 40.07 -4.47
C ASN A 6 16.84 40.41 -4.74
N ASN A 7 16.45 40.38 -6.00
CA ASN A 7 15.09 40.71 -6.44
C ASN A 7 14.17 39.48 -6.64
N GLU A 8 14.68 38.28 -6.35
CA GLU A 8 13.89 37.03 -6.30
C GLU A 8 14.14 36.33 -4.99
N ILE A 9 13.13 36.18 -4.16
CA ILE A 9 13.22 35.56 -2.85
C ILE A 9 12.32 34.34 -2.80
N ILE A 10 12.92 33.19 -2.51
CA ILE A 10 12.19 31.92 -2.32
C ILE A 10 12.15 31.63 -0.82
N LEU A 11 10.93 31.67 -0.27
CA LEU A 11 10.66 31.32 1.13
C LEU A 11 10.26 29.85 1.21
N GLN A 12 10.73 29.16 2.24
CA GLN A 12 10.24 27.82 2.56
C GLN A 12 8.76 27.86 2.98
N ALA A 13 8.13 26.71 3.08
CA ALA A 13 6.74 26.62 3.58
C ALA A 13 6.62 27.23 4.99
N GLU A 14 7.62 26.99 5.83
CA GLU A 14 7.76 27.51 7.20
C GLU A 14 9.22 27.93 7.40
N GLY A 15 9.47 28.98 8.16
CA GLY A 15 10.82 29.42 8.46
C GLY A 15 10.89 30.75 9.18
N ASP A 16 12.12 31.16 9.43
CA ASP A 16 12.44 32.41 10.11
C ASP A 16 12.22 33.63 9.20
N PRO A 17 11.98 34.83 9.77
CA PRO A 17 11.92 36.08 9.00
C PRO A 17 13.17 36.30 8.16
N VAL A 18 12.97 36.81 6.95
CA VAL A 18 14.05 37.05 5.97
C VAL A 18 14.37 38.55 5.87
N GLN A 19 15.66 38.89 5.96
CA GLN A 19 16.12 40.23 5.72
C GLN A 19 16.39 40.50 4.23
N VAL A 20 15.87 41.61 3.75
CA VAL A 20 16.04 42.08 2.39
C VAL A 20 16.92 43.33 2.39
N GLU A 21 18.05 43.24 1.72
CA GLU A 21 19.02 44.35 1.64
C GLU A 21 18.57 45.36 0.58
N VAL A 22 18.60 46.64 0.99
CA VAL A 22 18.31 47.80 0.14
C VAL A 22 19.48 48.80 0.22
N LYS A 23 20.09 49.11 -0.90
CA LYS A 23 21.11 50.18 -1.00
C LYS A 23 20.51 51.40 -1.64
N SER A 24 20.40 52.51 -0.89
CA SER A 24 19.85 53.75 -1.40
C SER A 24 20.66 54.94 -0.83
N ASN A 25 20.84 55.96 -1.65
CA ASN A 25 21.43 57.22 -1.21
C ASN A 25 20.41 58.30 -0.85
N THR A 26 19.11 57.94 -0.85
CA THR A 26 17.99 58.80 -0.48
C THR A 26 17.00 58.00 0.37
N GLU A 27 16.03 58.70 0.97
CA GLU A 27 14.86 58.07 1.58
C GLU A 27 14.16 57.15 0.57
N TRP A 28 13.81 55.94 1.00
CA TRP A 28 13.13 54.93 0.18
C TRP A 28 11.89 54.40 0.87
N ARG A 29 10.99 53.83 0.10
CA ARG A 29 9.72 53.28 0.55
C ARG A 29 9.46 51.93 -0.10
N ILE A 30 8.60 51.17 0.53
CA ILE A 30 8.09 49.89 -0.01
C ILE A 30 6.57 49.92 -0.10
N ASP A 31 6.05 49.31 -1.15
CA ASP A 31 4.65 49.11 -1.38
C ASP A 31 4.40 47.72 -1.91
N PHE A 32 3.31 47.10 -1.49
CA PHE A 32 2.84 45.81 -1.96
C PHE A 32 1.35 45.67 -1.72
N VAL A 33 0.70 44.76 -2.46
CA VAL A 33 -0.69 44.40 -2.21
C VAL A 33 -0.76 43.71 -0.86
N GLU A 34 -1.58 44.22 0.07
CA GLU A 34 -1.73 43.64 1.37
C GLU A 34 -2.16 42.18 1.27
N SER A 35 -1.44 41.34 2.00
CA SER A 35 -1.65 39.91 2.03
C SER A 35 -1.84 39.46 3.48
N THR A 36 -2.61 38.42 3.67
CA THR A 36 -2.85 37.86 5.01
C THR A 36 -1.70 36.97 5.49
N TRP A 37 -0.80 36.59 4.60
CA TRP A 37 0.23 35.60 4.89
C TRP A 37 1.64 36.14 5.06
N PHE A 38 1.90 37.43 4.73
CA PHE A 38 3.18 38.03 4.99
C PHE A 38 3.04 39.51 5.42
N SER A 39 4.07 40.03 6.09
CA SER A 39 4.19 41.42 6.51
C SER A 39 5.63 41.88 6.46
N THR A 40 5.85 43.19 6.54
CA THR A 40 7.17 43.78 6.66
C THR A 40 7.26 44.62 7.93
N ASP A 41 8.46 44.70 8.52
CA ASP A 41 8.71 45.47 9.75
C ASP A 41 8.61 46.98 9.53
N ILE A 42 8.81 47.47 8.30
CA ILE A 42 8.70 48.88 7.91
C ILE A 42 8.05 49.05 6.53
N ARG A 43 7.56 50.23 6.24
CA ARG A 43 7.09 50.66 4.91
C ARG A 43 7.98 51.72 4.24
N GLY A 44 9.04 52.13 4.89
CA GLY A 44 10.04 53.07 4.33
C GLY A 44 11.05 53.46 5.35
N ALA A 45 12.19 53.95 4.90
CA ALA A 45 13.31 54.34 5.74
C ALA A 45 14.21 55.39 5.13
N GLN A 46 15.05 56.01 5.98
CA GLN A 46 16.14 56.89 5.53
C GLN A 46 17.24 56.05 4.86
N SER A 47 18.08 56.71 4.08
CA SER A 47 19.19 56.08 3.36
C SER A 47 20.19 55.32 4.27
N SER A 48 20.23 55.61 5.57
CA SER A 48 21.07 54.93 6.54
C SER A 48 20.59 53.53 6.89
N ARG A 49 19.34 53.23 6.66
CA ARG A 49 18.80 51.87 6.84
C ARG A 49 18.94 51.05 5.56
N THR A 50 19.64 49.95 5.63
CA THR A 50 20.04 49.14 4.47
C THR A 50 19.29 47.83 4.35
N TYR A 51 18.26 47.59 5.17
CA TYR A 51 17.45 46.40 5.10
C TYR A 51 16.05 46.61 5.66
N PHE A 52 15.11 45.72 5.27
CA PHE A 52 13.85 45.49 5.95
C PHE A 52 13.65 43.99 6.13
N THR A 53 12.73 43.62 7.02
CA THR A 53 12.46 42.22 7.36
C THR A 53 11.09 41.81 6.84
N VAL A 54 11.03 40.67 6.15
CA VAL A 54 9.80 40.00 5.75
C VAL A 54 9.50 38.88 6.75
N THR A 55 8.34 38.94 7.37
CA THR A 55 7.79 37.89 8.24
C THR A 55 6.62 37.26 7.50
N TYR A 56 6.49 35.93 7.55
CA TYR A 56 5.46 35.22 6.83
C TYR A 56 4.90 34.05 7.64
N ASP A 57 3.63 33.73 7.38
CA ASP A 57 2.95 32.59 8.00
C ASP A 57 3.28 31.28 7.27
N GLU A 58 3.18 30.16 7.96
CA GLU A 58 3.31 28.84 7.36
C GLU A 58 2.35 28.65 6.16
N ASN A 59 2.86 28.08 5.10
CA ASN A 59 2.05 27.66 3.96
C ASN A 59 1.67 26.18 4.10
N ILE A 60 0.49 25.91 4.62
CA ILE A 60 -0.08 24.56 4.75
C ILE A 60 -0.76 24.04 3.48
N SER A 61 -0.78 24.86 2.41
CA SER A 61 -1.39 24.52 1.12
C SER A 61 -0.44 23.71 0.25
N ASP A 62 -0.98 22.88 -0.63
CA ASP A 62 -0.21 22.21 -1.71
C ASP A 62 0.15 23.14 -2.87
N SER A 63 -0.20 24.42 -2.78
CA SER A 63 0.09 25.44 -3.80
C SER A 63 1.08 26.46 -3.29
N GLU A 64 1.96 26.92 -4.19
CA GLU A 64 2.86 28.04 -3.94
C GLU A 64 2.09 29.36 -3.82
N ARG A 65 2.63 30.32 -3.07
CA ARG A 65 2.10 31.68 -2.94
C ARG A 65 3.09 32.69 -3.47
N PHE A 66 2.59 33.78 -4.02
CA PHE A 66 3.41 34.81 -4.65
C PHE A 66 3.01 36.20 -4.15
N CYS A 67 4.00 37.08 -4.06
CA CYS A 67 3.80 38.49 -3.81
C CYS A 67 4.94 39.29 -4.40
N ASP A 68 4.62 40.47 -4.93
CA ASP A 68 5.60 41.47 -5.40
C ASP A 68 5.70 42.62 -4.41
N ILE A 69 6.93 42.96 -4.00
CA ILE A 69 7.22 44.15 -3.22
C ILE A 69 7.92 45.15 -4.10
N ARG A 70 7.26 46.30 -4.31
CA ARG A 70 7.89 47.43 -4.98
C ARG A 70 8.69 48.24 -4.00
N VAL A 71 9.97 48.46 -4.29
CA VAL A 71 10.87 49.35 -3.51
C VAL A 71 11.14 50.59 -4.40
N PHE A 72 11.00 51.79 -3.85
CA PHE A 72 11.17 53.01 -4.64
C PHE A 72 11.69 54.19 -3.82
N THR A 73 12.40 55.10 -4.50
CA THR A 73 12.86 56.35 -3.86
C THR A 73 11.67 57.26 -3.55
N LYS A 74 11.83 58.12 -2.50
CA LYS A 74 10.75 59.01 -2.04
C LYS A 74 10.19 59.94 -3.18
N ASP A 75 11.05 60.35 -4.09
CA ASP A 75 10.67 61.16 -5.23
C ASP A 75 10.02 60.36 -6.39
N GLY A 76 9.96 59.03 -6.24
CA GLY A 76 9.34 58.10 -7.20
C GLY A 76 10.13 57.91 -8.50
N LYS A 77 11.32 58.48 -8.64
CA LYS A 77 12.09 58.46 -9.90
C LYS A 77 12.79 57.13 -10.15
N THR A 78 13.09 56.38 -9.10
CA THR A 78 13.73 55.06 -9.18
C THR A 78 12.91 54.06 -8.41
N ALA A 79 12.64 52.93 -9.02
CA ALA A 79 11.94 51.82 -8.40
C ALA A 79 12.49 50.47 -8.87
N ASP A 80 12.37 49.49 -8.05
CA ASP A 80 12.67 48.08 -8.33
C ASP A 80 11.59 47.17 -7.71
N VAL A 81 11.49 45.94 -8.18
CA VAL A 81 10.48 44.99 -7.71
C VAL A 81 11.16 43.73 -7.21
N ILE A 82 10.80 43.33 -6.00
CA ILE A 82 11.21 42.06 -5.41
C ILE A 82 10.06 41.09 -5.58
N LYS A 83 10.31 39.99 -6.25
CA LYS A 83 9.38 38.88 -6.38
C LYS A 83 9.58 37.89 -5.23
N ILE A 84 8.55 37.70 -4.44
CA ILE A 84 8.55 36.72 -3.35
C ILE A 84 7.69 35.54 -3.76
N LYS A 85 8.29 34.37 -3.67
CA LYS A 85 7.64 33.09 -3.84
C LYS A 85 7.74 32.30 -2.53
N GLN A 86 6.61 31.90 -1.95
CA GLN A 86 6.62 30.97 -0.85
C GLN A 86 6.23 29.58 -1.36
N LEU A 87 7.05 28.59 -1.05
CA LEU A 87 6.83 27.21 -1.45
C LEU A 87 5.56 26.64 -0.79
N SER A 88 4.96 25.66 -1.44
CA SER A 88 3.91 24.82 -0.85
C SER A 88 4.38 24.13 0.43
N ARG A 89 3.46 23.56 1.21
CA ARG A 89 3.81 22.75 2.37
C ARG A 89 4.86 21.70 2.01
N TYR A 90 5.59 21.22 3.03
CA TYR A 90 6.61 20.20 2.81
C TYR A 90 6.04 18.95 2.11
N PRO A 91 6.80 18.35 1.18
CA PRO A 91 6.41 17.09 0.56
C PRO A 91 6.29 15.99 1.62
N PHE A 92 5.31 15.11 1.44
CA PHE A 92 5.18 13.91 2.26
C PHE A 92 4.81 12.70 1.42
N ILE A 93 5.22 11.51 1.87
CA ILE A 93 4.84 10.20 1.36
C ILE A 93 4.59 9.32 2.58
N VAL A 94 3.36 8.87 2.77
CA VAL A 94 2.94 8.07 3.93
C VAL A 94 2.25 6.80 3.45
N PRO A 95 2.95 5.65 3.48
CA PRO A 95 2.32 4.35 3.26
C PRO A 95 1.32 4.01 4.38
N ALA A 96 0.27 3.25 4.07
CA ALA A 96 -0.70 2.79 5.07
C ALA A 96 -0.06 1.92 6.17
N SER A 97 1.08 1.30 5.87
CA SER A 97 1.91 0.55 6.83
C SER A 97 3.40 0.64 6.46
N ASP A 98 4.26 0.62 7.47
CA ASP A 98 5.72 0.49 7.30
C ASP A 98 6.18 -0.97 7.19
N LYS A 99 5.24 -1.93 7.19
CA LYS A 99 5.49 -3.37 7.13
C LYS A 99 4.46 -4.07 6.26
N MET A 100 4.89 -5.15 5.58
CA MET A 100 4.00 -6.05 4.87
C MET A 100 4.53 -7.48 4.95
N GLU A 101 3.65 -8.40 5.33
CA GLU A 101 3.91 -9.84 5.29
C GLU A 101 3.40 -10.41 3.97
N LEU A 102 4.25 -11.19 3.30
CA LEU A 102 4.02 -11.71 1.96
C LEU A 102 3.94 -13.23 2.00
N PHE A 103 3.05 -13.77 1.19
CA PHE A 103 2.90 -15.21 1.07
C PHE A 103 4.03 -15.85 0.26
N THR A 104 4.22 -17.14 0.48
CA THR A 104 5.29 -17.94 -0.13
C THR A 104 5.16 -18.03 -1.65
N LYS A 105 3.92 -18.07 -2.17
CA LYS A 105 3.65 -18.12 -3.61
C LYS A 105 4.08 -16.84 -4.34
N GLY A 106 4.16 -15.70 -3.61
CA GLY A 106 4.37 -14.40 -4.25
C GLY A 106 3.12 -13.93 -4.98
N GLY A 107 3.30 -13.11 -5.99
CA GLY A 107 2.22 -12.52 -6.76
C GLY A 107 2.13 -11.00 -6.62
N GLU A 108 1.04 -10.42 -7.06
CA GLU A 108 0.80 -8.97 -7.00
C GLU A 108 0.29 -8.55 -5.62
N TYR A 109 0.84 -7.47 -5.10
CA TYR A 109 0.45 -6.83 -3.84
C TYR A 109 0.16 -5.35 -4.07
N GLU A 110 -0.71 -4.79 -3.23
CA GLU A 110 -0.99 -3.36 -3.23
C GLU A 110 -0.92 -2.78 -1.83
N MET A 111 -0.57 -1.48 -1.73
CA MET A 111 -0.56 -0.72 -0.49
C MET A 111 -0.99 0.72 -0.75
N GLU A 112 -1.92 1.24 0.04
CA GLU A 112 -2.33 2.64 -0.05
C GLU A 112 -1.19 3.58 0.34
N ILE A 113 -1.05 4.66 -0.42
CA ILE A 113 -0.05 5.71 -0.23
C ILE A 113 -0.76 7.07 -0.17
N SER A 114 -0.58 7.78 0.93
CA SER A 114 -1.01 9.18 1.02
C SER A 114 0.17 10.10 0.72
N THR A 115 0.00 11.03 -0.22
CA THR A 115 1.07 11.95 -0.65
C THR A 115 0.50 13.27 -1.17
N ASN A 116 1.31 14.34 -1.13
CA ASN A 116 1.02 15.61 -1.79
C ASN A 116 1.97 15.88 -2.98
N VAL A 117 2.80 14.93 -3.33
CA VAL A 117 3.65 15.04 -4.53
C VAL A 117 3.06 14.24 -5.68
N PRO A 118 3.32 14.61 -6.95
CA PRO A 118 2.85 13.83 -8.09
C PRO A 118 3.39 12.39 -8.03
N GLU A 119 2.53 11.41 -8.24
CA GLU A 119 2.90 9.99 -8.20
C GLU A 119 4.02 9.65 -9.18
N THR A 120 4.03 10.33 -10.34
CA THR A 120 5.06 10.17 -11.39
C THR A 120 6.45 10.62 -10.96
N ASP A 121 6.54 11.46 -9.93
CA ASP A 121 7.79 12.03 -9.44
C ASP A 121 8.36 11.23 -8.26
N ILE A 122 7.59 10.26 -7.76
CA ILE A 122 8.05 9.37 -6.69
C ILE A 122 8.94 8.28 -7.27
N VAL A 123 10.18 8.23 -6.79
CA VAL A 123 11.13 7.17 -7.14
C VAL A 123 10.90 5.97 -6.24
N ILE A 124 10.62 4.82 -6.86
CA ILE A 124 10.41 3.54 -6.16
C ILE A 124 11.71 2.74 -6.27
N THR A 125 12.27 2.35 -5.14
CA THR A 125 13.54 1.61 -5.10
C THR A 125 13.42 0.39 -4.18
N PRO A 126 13.16 -0.81 -4.75
CA PRO A 126 13.30 -2.05 -3.99
C PRO A 126 14.76 -2.28 -3.61
N THR A 127 15.00 -2.76 -2.39
CA THR A 127 16.35 -3.12 -1.91
C THR A 127 16.74 -4.55 -2.27
N VAL A 128 15.83 -5.28 -2.89
CA VAL A 128 15.95 -6.71 -3.21
C VAL A 128 15.45 -6.99 -4.63
N ASN A 129 16.00 -8.01 -5.27
CA ASN A 129 15.70 -8.35 -6.68
C ASN A 129 14.44 -9.20 -6.87
N TRP A 130 13.90 -9.78 -5.80
CA TRP A 130 12.67 -10.57 -5.85
C TRP A 130 11.38 -9.75 -5.76
N VAL A 131 11.49 -8.42 -5.68
CA VAL A 131 10.41 -7.44 -5.86
C VAL A 131 10.52 -6.85 -7.26
N GLN A 132 9.47 -6.98 -8.06
CA GLN A 132 9.47 -6.64 -9.49
C GLN A 132 8.18 -5.89 -9.87
N GLU A 133 8.13 -5.34 -11.07
CA GLU A 133 6.92 -4.75 -11.68
C GLU A 133 6.20 -3.73 -10.77
N TYR A 134 6.97 -2.86 -10.14
CA TYR A 134 6.44 -1.89 -9.19
C TYR A 134 6.00 -0.60 -9.87
N ARG A 135 4.89 -0.04 -9.41
CA ARG A 135 4.33 1.25 -9.86
C ARG A 135 3.49 1.90 -8.76
N ILE A 136 3.30 3.20 -8.84
CA ILE A 136 2.27 3.92 -8.08
C ILE A 136 1.20 4.39 -9.06
N SER A 137 -0.06 4.16 -8.72
CA SER A 137 -1.23 4.61 -9.48
C SER A 137 -2.44 4.70 -8.55
N ASP A 138 -3.22 5.79 -8.71
CA ASP A 138 -4.47 6.00 -7.97
C ASP A 138 -4.31 5.92 -6.43
N GLY A 139 -3.23 6.48 -5.90
CA GLY A 139 -2.93 6.47 -4.47
C GLY A 139 -2.46 5.13 -3.93
N LYS A 140 -2.06 4.19 -4.78
CA LYS A 140 -1.59 2.87 -4.36
C LYS A 140 -0.24 2.52 -4.97
N LEU A 141 0.62 1.93 -4.16
CA LEU A 141 1.81 1.21 -4.61
C LEU A 141 1.39 -0.21 -4.99
N TYR A 142 1.69 -0.62 -6.21
CA TYR A 142 1.58 -2.00 -6.71
C TYR A 142 2.98 -2.56 -6.90
N PHE A 143 3.16 -3.80 -6.58
CA PHE A 143 4.40 -4.53 -6.87
C PHE A 143 4.16 -6.03 -6.94
N ASN A 144 5.02 -6.72 -7.66
CA ASN A 144 4.99 -8.17 -7.77
C ASN A 144 6.17 -8.78 -7.01
N THR A 145 5.99 -9.98 -6.46
CA THR A 145 7.06 -10.71 -5.78
C THR A 145 7.21 -12.12 -6.32
N GLU A 146 8.45 -12.59 -6.34
CA GLU A 146 8.74 -13.97 -6.72
C GLU A 146 8.30 -14.96 -5.65
N THR A 147 7.99 -16.18 -6.09
CA THR A 147 7.77 -17.35 -5.21
C THR A 147 8.99 -17.57 -4.33
N ASN A 148 8.79 -17.95 -3.06
CA ASN A 148 9.84 -18.27 -2.12
C ASN A 148 9.75 -19.73 -1.64
N SER A 149 10.57 -20.60 -2.20
CA SER A 149 10.65 -22.02 -1.86
C SER A 149 11.92 -22.42 -1.09
N GLN A 150 12.69 -21.46 -0.59
CA GLN A 150 14.00 -21.73 0.00
C GLN A 150 14.07 -21.44 1.51
N SER A 151 13.95 -20.18 1.91
CA SER A 151 14.06 -19.74 3.30
C SER A 151 13.31 -18.44 3.52
N PRO A 152 12.87 -18.12 4.75
CA PRO A 152 12.29 -16.83 5.04
C PRO A 152 13.23 -15.70 4.58
N ARG A 153 12.68 -14.68 3.94
CA ARG A 153 13.48 -13.56 3.43
C ARG A 153 12.85 -12.21 3.76
N THR A 154 13.68 -11.20 3.87
CA THR A 154 13.27 -9.83 4.13
C THR A 154 13.85 -8.89 3.09
N GLY A 155 13.21 -7.77 2.91
CA GLY A 155 13.64 -6.69 2.04
C GLY A 155 12.87 -5.43 2.36
N SER A 156 13.01 -4.42 1.54
CA SER A 156 12.19 -3.22 1.64
C SER A 156 11.98 -2.57 0.29
N ILE A 157 10.94 -1.74 0.21
CA ILE A 157 10.72 -0.79 -0.86
C ILE A 157 10.90 0.60 -0.27
N VAL A 158 11.79 1.40 -0.86
CA VAL A 158 12.00 2.80 -0.49
C VAL A 158 11.29 3.66 -1.52
N LEU A 159 10.38 4.51 -1.05
CA LEU A 159 9.76 5.57 -1.82
C LEU A 159 10.50 6.87 -1.52
N SER A 160 10.90 7.61 -2.55
CA SER A 160 11.65 8.86 -2.34
C SER A 160 11.22 9.93 -3.35
N TYR A 161 11.30 11.17 -2.90
CA TYR A 161 11.09 12.36 -3.72
C TYR A 161 12.11 13.42 -3.31
N ASP A 162 12.61 14.17 -4.27
CA ASP A 162 13.55 15.27 -4.07
C ASP A 162 13.19 16.39 -5.06
N ASP A 163 12.83 17.55 -4.55
CA ASP A 163 12.50 18.69 -5.40
C ASP A 163 13.72 19.58 -5.68
N GLN A 164 13.57 20.50 -6.65
CA GLN A 164 14.60 21.48 -7.01
C GLN A 164 15.03 22.41 -5.85
N TYR A 165 14.29 22.43 -4.74
CA TYR A 165 14.53 23.23 -3.56
C TYR A 165 15.19 22.44 -2.43
N GLN A 166 15.70 21.25 -2.71
CA GLN A 166 16.37 20.34 -1.77
C GLN A 166 15.45 19.82 -0.65
N ARG A 167 14.13 19.85 -0.86
CA ARG A 167 13.18 19.25 0.08
C ARG A 167 13.01 17.78 -0.28
N LYS A 168 13.52 16.93 0.61
CA LYS A 168 13.56 15.48 0.43
C LYS A 168 12.58 14.80 1.37
N VAL A 169 11.88 13.80 0.85
CA VAL A 169 11.09 12.89 1.66
C VAL A 169 11.40 11.45 1.26
N THR A 170 11.44 10.57 2.25
CA THR A 170 11.59 9.13 2.06
C THR A 170 10.62 8.39 2.95
N ALA A 171 10.05 7.32 2.44
CA ALA A 171 9.28 6.35 3.21
C ALA A 171 9.79 4.95 2.90
N THR A 172 9.84 4.10 3.91
CA THR A 172 10.33 2.72 3.76
C THR A 172 9.24 1.74 4.18
N ILE A 173 8.97 0.78 3.32
CA ILE A 173 8.07 -0.33 3.57
C ILE A 173 8.92 -1.59 3.72
N ASN A 174 8.93 -2.18 4.93
CA ASN A 174 9.66 -3.40 5.22
C ASN A 174 8.82 -4.60 4.80
N LEU A 175 9.44 -5.50 4.05
CA LEU A 175 8.81 -6.70 3.52
C LEU A 175 9.37 -7.93 4.23
N SER A 176 8.49 -8.84 4.62
CA SER A 176 8.87 -10.18 5.08
C SER A 176 8.11 -11.22 4.28
N GLN A 177 8.82 -12.16 3.68
CA GLN A 177 8.20 -13.24 2.92
C GLN A 177 8.56 -14.59 3.57
N ALA A 178 7.53 -15.31 3.99
CA ALA A 178 7.65 -16.68 4.44
C ALA A 178 8.18 -17.58 3.31
N TYR A 179 8.54 -18.82 3.62
CA TYR A 179 8.87 -19.81 2.60
C TYR A 179 8.01 -21.07 2.76
N SER A 180 7.84 -21.79 1.67
CA SER A 180 7.33 -23.15 1.69
C SER A 180 7.98 -23.94 0.55
N GLU A 181 8.39 -25.16 0.84
CA GLU A 181 8.84 -26.11 -0.19
C GLU A 181 7.76 -26.45 -1.21
N TYR A 182 6.50 -26.18 -0.87
CA TYR A 182 5.31 -26.38 -1.71
C TYR A 182 5.00 -25.16 -2.62
N ALA A 183 5.70 -24.05 -2.47
CA ALA A 183 5.36 -22.79 -3.15
C ALA A 183 5.41 -22.87 -4.69
N ASN A 184 6.22 -23.79 -5.24
CA ASN A 184 6.34 -24.06 -6.69
C ASN A 184 5.34 -25.12 -7.22
N ALA A 185 4.25 -25.41 -6.49
CA ALA A 185 3.25 -26.35 -6.93
C ALA A 185 2.50 -25.84 -8.17
N GLU A 186 2.03 -26.78 -9.00
CA GLU A 186 1.24 -26.49 -10.19
C GLU A 186 -0.27 -26.52 -9.89
N LEU A 187 -1.01 -25.56 -10.44
CA LEU A 187 -2.49 -25.51 -10.29
C LEU A 187 -3.15 -26.70 -10.99
N VAL A 188 -4.02 -27.38 -10.27
CA VAL A 188 -4.87 -28.46 -10.84
C VAL A 188 -6.34 -28.20 -10.58
N SER A 189 -7.20 -28.75 -11.44
CA SER A 189 -8.65 -28.66 -11.28
C SER A 189 -9.16 -29.63 -10.20
N TYR A 190 -10.29 -29.30 -9.60
CA TYR A 190 -10.97 -30.18 -8.62
C TYR A 190 -11.34 -31.54 -9.21
N PRO A 191 -11.87 -31.66 -10.46
CA PRO A 191 -12.05 -32.96 -11.10
C PRO A 191 -10.79 -33.81 -11.18
N THR A 192 -9.62 -33.18 -11.41
CA THR A 192 -8.33 -33.89 -11.39
C THR A 192 -8.06 -34.48 -10.02
N VAL A 193 -8.26 -33.70 -8.94
CA VAL A 193 -8.06 -34.16 -7.55
C VAL A 193 -9.06 -35.26 -7.20
N HIS A 194 -10.31 -35.13 -7.60
CA HIS A 194 -11.33 -36.16 -7.39
C HIS A 194 -11.02 -37.47 -8.14
N GLY A 195 -10.25 -37.39 -9.23
CA GLY A 195 -9.79 -38.56 -9.97
C GLY A 195 -8.58 -39.27 -9.35
N TYR A 196 -7.93 -38.71 -8.32
CA TYR A 196 -6.78 -39.37 -7.68
C TYR A 196 -7.24 -40.63 -6.92
N ALA A 197 -6.38 -41.65 -6.90
CA ALA A 197 -6.62 -42.85 -6.10
C ALA A 197 -6.47 -42.54 -4.59
N VAL A 198 -7.13 -43.36 -3.76
CA VAL A 198 -6.86 -43.39 -2.31
C VAL A 198 -5.38 -43.69 -2.09
N GLY A 199 -4.72 -42.92 -1.21
CA GLY A 199 -3.29 -43.00 -0.94
C GLY A 199 -2.59 -41.66 -0.96
N GLY A 200 -1.26 -41.68 -0.93
CA GLY A 200 -0.44 -40.48 -0.87
C GLY A 200 -0.40 -39.70 -2.19
N ILE A 201 -0.43 -38.39 -2.10
CA ILE A 201 -0.27 -37.48 -3.23
C ILE A 201 1.21 -37.11 -3.35
N THR A 202 1.88 -37.59 -4.41
CA THR A 202 3.30 -37.34 -4.64
C THR A 202 3.57 -36.15 -5.56
N ASN A 203 2.57 -35.76 -6.37
CA ASN A 203 2.68 -34.65 -7.31
C ASN A 203 2.67 -33.33 -6.57
N ASN A 204 3.58 -32.41 -6.96
CA ASN A 204 3.61 -31.07 -6.39
C ASN A 204 2.54 -30.19 -7.06
N VAL A 205 1.30 -30.33 -6.62
CA VAL A 205 0.11 -29.68 -7.16
C VAL A 205 -0.66 -28.95 -6.08
N TYR A 206 -1.38 -27.90 -6.48
CA TYR A 206 -2.26 -27.16 -5.57
C TYR A 206 -3.63 -26.91 -6.19
N VAL A 207 -4.59 -26.61 -5.33
CA VAL A 207 -5.94 -26.16 -5.70
C VAL A 207 -6.18 -24.76 -5.15
N GLU A 208 -7.01 -23.98 -5.83
CA GLU A 208 -7.47 -22.67 -5.38
C GLU A 208 -8.96 -22.68 -5.09
N GLY A 209 -9.35 -21.99 -4.02
CA GLY A 209 -10.77 -21.82 -3.72
C GLY A 209 -10.96 -21.08 -2.39
N THR A 210 -12.20 -20.97 -1.98
CA THR A 210 -12.62 -20.28 -0.77
C THR A 210 -12.88 -21.27 0.35
N ILE A 211 -12.40 -21.00 1.56
CA ILE A 211 -12.75 -21.77 2.76
C ILE A 211 -14.21 -21.49 3.10
N VAL A 212 -15.08 -22.45 2.84
CA VAL A 212 -16.53 -22.31 3.03
C VAL A 212 -17.03 -23.02 4.29
N ALA A 213 -16.24 -23.94 4.86
CA ALA A 213 -16.50 -24.52 6.16
C ALA A 213 -15.18 -24.80 6.91
N ASN A 214 -15.23 -24.59 8.22
CA ASN A 214 -14.15 -24.92 9.15
C ASN A 214 -14.74 -25.36 10.48
N GLY A 215 -13.92 -25.94 11.36
CA GLY A 215 -14.37 -26.50 12.64
C GLY A 215 -14.82 -25.49 13.70
N THR A 216 -14.82 -24.18 13.43
CA THR A 216 -15.19 -23.17 14.43
C THR A 216 -16.68 -23.21 14.79
N SER A 217 -17.54 -23.72 13.91
CA SER A 217 -18.99 -23.83 14.10
C SER A 217 -19.43 -25.05 14.94
N LYS A 218 -18.48 -25.89 15.43
CA LYS A 218 -18.72 -27.13 16.20
C LYS A 218 -19.52 -28.23 15.47
N ASN A 219 -19.98 -27.99 14.26
CA ASN A 219 -20.67 -28.98 13.43
C ASN A 219 -19.69 -29.78 12.56
N PHE A 220 -18.42 -29.48 12.68
CA PHE A 220 -17.33 -30.05 11.89
C PHE A 220 -16.08 -30.21 12.78
N PRO A 221 -15.25 -31.23 12.62
CA PRO A 221 -14.01 -31.35 13.39
C PRO A 221 -13.16 -30.09 13.28
N SER A 222 -12.55 -29.66 14.39
CA SER A 222 -11.86 -28.37 14.49
C SER A 222 -10.69 -28.18 13.52
N ASN A 223 -10.09 -29.26 13.05
CA ASN A 223 -8.98 -29.29 12.10
C ASN A 223 -9.38 -29.71 10.69
N ARG A 224 -10.67 -29.72 10.40
CA ARG A 224 -11.20 -30.10 9.09
C ARG A 224 -11.80 -28.88 8.39
N TYR A 225 -11.60 -28.80 7.08
CA TYR A 225 -11.93 -27.62 6.26
C TYR A 225 -12.52 -28.06 4.93
N VAL A 226 -13.41 -27.23 4.39
CA VAL A 226 -13.93 -27.39 3.04
C VAL A 226 -13.50 -26.16 2.22
N ILE A 227 -12.81 -26.41 1.12
CA ILE A 227 -12.45 -25.41 0.13
C ILE A 227 -13.33 -25.60 -1.10
N GLN A 228 -13.92 -24.52 -1.61
CA GLN A 228 -14.82 -24.52 -2.77
C GLN A 228 -14.29 -23.61 -3.87
N ASN A 229 -14.31 -24.08 -5.12
CA ASN A 229 -13.99 -23.26 -6.28
C ASN A 229 -15.24 -22.48 -6.78
N GLU A 230 -15.05 -21.64 -7.81
CA GLU A 230 -16.13 -20.83 -8.39
C GLU A 230 -17.22 -21.66 -9.08
N ALA A 231 -16.91 -22.89 -9.51
CA ALA A 231 -17.88 -23.82 -10.09
C ALA A 231 -18.75 -24.52 -9.03
N GLY A 232 -18.47 -24.30 -7.73
CA GLY A 232 -19.18 -24.95 -6.63
C GLY A 232 -18.64 -26.34 -6.28
N GLU A 233 -17.55 -26.78 -6.90
CA GLU A 233 -16.89 -28.04 -6.57
C GLU A 233 -16.10 -27.87 -5.27
N THR A 234 -16.01 -28.94 -4.47
CA THR A 234 -15.37 -28.89 -3.14
C THR A 234 -14.28 -29.94 -2.98
N VAL A 235 -13.29 -29.57 -2.17
CA VAL A 235 -12.28 -30.49 -1.63
C VAL A 235 -12.31 -30.37 -0.13
N VAL A 236 -12.35 -31.50 0.57
CA VAL A 236 -12.26 -31.57 2.03
C VAL A 236 -10.83 -31.90 2.42
N PHE A 237 -10.29 -31.16 3.36
CA PHE A 237 -8.97 -31.49 3.91
C PHE A 237 -8.95 -31.45 5.42
N GLU A 238 -8.04 -32.22 6.01
CA GLU A 238 -7.82 -32.30 7.43
C GLU A 238 -6.36 -31.95 7.73
N SER A 239 -6.18 -30.95 8.59
CA SER A 239 -4.83 -30.53 9.00
C SER A 239 -4.34 -31.27 10.25
N GLU A 240 -3.03 -31.43 10.38
CA GLU A 240 -2.40 -32.02 11.57
C GLU A 240 -2.55 -31.13 12.81
N SER A 241 -2.63 -29.81 12.61
CA SER A 241 -2.87 -28.82 13.64
C SER A 241 -3.87 -27.77 13.16
N LEU A 242 -4.48 -27.04 14.08
CA LEU A 242 -5.43 -25.99 13.73
C LEU A 242 -4.77 -24.92 12.86
N ILE A 243 -5.32 -24.67 11.68
CA ILE A 243 -4.94 -23.55 10.81
C ILE A 243 -6.05 -22.50 10.91
N THR A 244 -5.68 -21.28 11.27
CA THR A 244 -6.66 -20.18 11.35
C THR A 244 -6.77 -19.48 10.02
N PHE A 245 -7.96 -19.48 9.43
CA PHE A 245 -8.29 -18.72 8.24
C PHE A 245 -9.25 -17.59 8.60
N ALA A 246 -9.14 -16.48 7.87
CA ALA A 246 -10.21 -15.48 7.88
C ALA A 246 -11.49 -16.10 7.31
N GLN A 247 -12.65 -15.56 7.69
CA GLN A 247 -13.93 -16.04 7.16
C GLN A 247 -13.95 -15.85 5.64
N PHE A 248 -14.28 -16.93 4.92
CA PHE A 248 -14.28 -16.98 3.46
C PHE A 248 -12.94 -16.62 2.81
N ALA A 249 -11.81 -16.91 3.47
CA ALA A 249 -10.51 -16.72 2.87
C ALA A 249 -10.39 -17.49 1.55
N LYS A 250 -9.92 -16.83 0.49
CA LYS A 250 -9.47 -17.48 -0.74
C LYS A 250 -8.07 -18.01 -0.49
N VAL A 251 -7.85 -19.30 -0.73
CA VAL A 251 -6.58 -19.97 -0.43
C VAL A 251 -6.06 -20.74 -1.63
N SER A 252 -4.72 -20.83 -1.73
CA SER A 252 -4.03 -21.81 -2.56
C SER A 252 -3.46 -22.87 -1.64
N LEU A 253 -3.95 -24.11 -1.77
CA LEU A 253 -3.60 -25.24 -0.92
C LEU A 253 -2.82 -26.26 -1.73
N CYS A 254 -1.54 -26.49 -1.40
CA CYS A 254 -0.75 -27.60 -1.95
C CYS A 254 -1.23 -28.94 -1.37
N LEU A 255 -1.28 -29.94 -2.22
CA LEU A 255 -1.77 -31.28 -1.87
C LEU A 255 -0.63 -32.32 -1.76
N LYS A 256 0.58 -31.99 -2.19
CA LYS A 256 1.74 -32.88 -2.11
C LYS A 256 1.95 -33.35 -0.67
N ASP A 257 2.32 -34.61 -0.50
CA ASP A 257 2.50 -35.28 0.78
C ASP A 257 1.20 -35.48 1.60
N GLY A 258 0.08 -34.96 1.12
CA GLY A 258 -1.23 -35.28 1.65
C GLY A 258 -1.66 -36.70 1.31
N MET A 259 -2.59 -37.24 2.10
CA MET A 259 -3.13 -38.60 1.92
C MET A 259 -4.64 -38.56 1.68
N ILE A 260 -5.07 -39.04 0.53
CA ILE A 260 -6.51 -39.22 0.24
C ILE A 260 -7.02 -40.41 1.02
N ARG A 261 -8.08 -40.18 1.82
CA ARG A 261 -8.81 -41.23 2.56
C ARG A 261 -10.28 -41.15 2.18
N GLU A 262 -10.94 -42.30 2.28
CA GLU A 262 -12.39 -42.41 2.25
C GLU A 262 -12.93 -42.58 3.65
N GLU A 263 -13.90 -41.76 4.02
CA GLU A 263 -14.61 -41.86 5.30
C GLU A 263 -16.10 -42.04 5.03
N SER A 264 -16.77 -42.76 5.91
CA SER A 264 -18.21 -42.95 5.82
C SER A 264 -18.90 -42.43 7.05
N GLU A 265 -19.94 -41.66 6.86
CA GLU A 265 -20.79 -41.13 7.93
C GLU A 265 -22.25 -41.49 7.60
N GLY A 266 -22.78 -42.46 8.35
CA GLY A 266 -24.07 -43.08 8.02
C GLY A 266 -24.02 -43.83 6.69
N SER A 267 -24.87 -43.44 5.76
CA SER A 267 -24.93 -44.00 4.39
C SER A 267 -24.05 -43.24 3.38
N PHE A 268 -23.36 -42.18 3.79
CA PHE A 268 -22.58 -41.36 2.90
C PHE A 268 -21.09 -41.72 3.01
N THR A 269 -20.45 -41.85 1.86
CA THR A 269 -19.00 -41.96 1.76
C THR A 269 -18.42 -40.72 1.08
N TYR A 270 -17.43 -40.13 1.65
CA TYR A 270 -16.75 -38.96 1.10
C TYR A 270 -15.23 -39.11 1.18
N ARG A 271 -14.55 -38.31 0.36
CA ARG A 271 -13.08 -38.28 0.36
C ARG A 271 -12.57 -37.05 1.06
N LEU A 272 -11.50 -37.22 1.80
CA LEU A 272 -10.76 -36.11 2.40
C LEU A 272 -9.26 -36.30 2.23
N ILE A 273 -8.54 -35.18 2.25
CA ILE A 273 -7.07 -35.15 2.19
C ILE A 273 -6.56 -34.87 3.58
N SER A 274 -5.87 -35.80 4.20
CA SER A 274 -5.23 -35.65 5.52
C SER A 274 -3.72 -35.40 5.39
N GLY A 275 -3.04 -35.08 6.51
CA GLY A 275 -1.61 -34.80 6.52
C GLY A 275 -1.27 -33.38 6.07
N ILE A 276 -2.25 -32.50 5.99
CA ILE A 276 -2.06 -31.10 5.62
C ILE A 276 -1.51 -30.32 6.82
N THR A 277 -0.52 -29.48 6.58
CA THR A 277 0.06 -28.55 7.58
C THR A 277 -0.08 -27.11 7.12
N ALA A 278 0.23 -26.15 7.97
CA ALA A 278 0.24 -24.74 7.60
C ALA A 278 1.19 -24.43 6.42
N ALA A 279 2.26 -25.21 6.25
CA ALA A 279 3.20 -25.01 5.12
C ALA A 279 2.58 -25.34 3.75
N HIS A 280 1.50 -26.13 3.70
CA HIS A 280 0.75 -26.42 2.47
C HIS A 280 -0.11 -25.24 2.01
N VAL A 281 -0.41 -24.28 2.91
CA VAL A 281 -1.12 -23.04 2.54
C VAL A 281 -0.12 -22.06 1.93
N ILE A 282 -0.04 -22.02 0.60
CA ILE A 282 0.95 -21.21 -0.11
C ILE A 282 0.47 -19.79 -0.41
N SER A 283 -0.84 -19.53 -0.32
CA SER A 283 -1.41 -18.19 -0.25
C SER A 283 -2.74 -18.19 0.51
N SER A 284 -3.12 -17.06 1.10
CA SER A 284 -4.42 -16.85 1.74
C SER A 284 -4.78 -15.37 1.68
N GLU A 285 -5.94 -15.04 1.14
CA GLU A 285 -6.41 -13.68 0.92
C GLU A 285 -7.84 -13.51 1.47
N LEU A 286 -8.19 -12.29 1.85
CA LEU A 286 -9.58 -11.98 2.17
C LEU A 286 -10.42 -12.05 0.90
N SER A 287 -11.62 -12.62 1.00
CA SER A 287 -12.54 -12.77 -0.13
C SER A 287 -13.93 -12.26 0.24
N THR A 288 -14.66 -11.79 -0.76
CA THR A 288 -16.07 -11.38 -0.69
C THR A 288 -17.01 -12.49 -1.11
N PHE A 289 -16.71 -13.73 -0.74
CA PHE A 289 -17.52 -14.88 -1.12
C PHE A 289 -18.95 -14.76 -0.58
N THR A 290 -19.93 -14.92 -1.47
CA THR A 290 -21.35 -14.99 -1.10
C THR A 290 -21.79 -16.44 -1.15
N ILE A 291 -22.29 -16.96 -0.04
CA ILE A 291 -22.86 -18.31 0.01
C ILE A 291 -24.13 -18.34 -0.87
N PRO A 292 -24.18 -19.19 -1.91
CA PRO A 292 -25.40 -19.31 -2.70
C PRO A 292 -26.54 -19.84 -1.84
N GLU A 293 -27.63 -19.09 -1.77
CA GLU A 293 -28.88 -19.59 -1.17
C GLU A 293 -29.47 -20.66 -2.09
N ARG A 294 -29.82 -21.82 -1.51
CA ARG A 294 -30.50 -22.90 -2.22
C ARG A 294 -31.73 -23.35 -1.43
N THR A 295 -32.80 -23.63 -2.13
CA THR A 295 -33.96 -24.23 -1.52
C THR A 295 -33.73 -25.73 -1.27
N ILE A 296 -34.46 -26.32 -0.30
CA ILE A 296 -34.37 -27.75 0.00
C ILE A 296 -34.70 -28.60 -1.24
N ALA A 297 -35.55 -28.10 -2.12
CA ALA A 297 -35.92 -28.79 -3.36
C ALA A 297 -34.77 -28.86 -4.40
N GLU A 298 -33.78 -27.98 -4.29
CA GLU A 298 -32.58 -27.95 -5.16
C GLU A 298 -31.46 -28.86 -4.64
N LEU A 299 -31.61 -29.41 -3.42
CA LEU A 299 -30.67 -30.38 -2.85
C LEU A 299 -31.02 -31.75 -3.43
N THR A 300 -30.19 -32.25 -4.33
CA THR A 300 -30.31 -33.59 -4.89
C THR A 300 -29.41 -34.56 -4.13
N ASP A 301 -29.74 -35.88 -4.22
CA ASP A 301 -28.98 -36.93 -3.54
C ASP A 301 -27.49 -37.01 -3.87
N ASN A 302 -27.04 -36.30 -4.91
CA ASN A 302 -25.63 -36.20 -5.32
C ASN A 302 -24.91 -34.97 -4.80
N MET A 303 -25.55 -34.10 -4.03
CA MET A 303 -24.92 -32.89 -3.47
C MET A 303 -24.34 -33.16 -2.07
N VAL A 304 -23.30 -33.95 -1.99
CA VAL A 304 -22.81 -34.49 -0.73
C VAL A 304 -22.10 -33.45 0.16
N PHE A 305 -21.68 -32.32 -0.31
CA PHE A 305 -21.10 -31.22 0.52
C PHE A 305 -21.17 -29.87 -0.21
N SER A 306 -22.38 -29.37 -0.44
CA SER A 306 -22.53 -27.93 -0.64
C SER A 306 -22.81 -27.29 0.74
N PRO A 307 -22.06 -26.27 1.20
CA PRO A 307 -22.40 -25.61 2.44
C PRO A 307 -23.77 -24.98 2.31
N VAL A 308 -24.76 -25.50 3.01
CA VAL A 308 -26.09 -24.92 3.12
C VAL A 308 -26.17 -24.17 4.44
N SER A 309 -26.43 -22.88 4.36
CA SER A 309 -26.86 -22.11 5.52
C SER A 309 -28.31 -22.45 5.83
N TYR A 310 -28.56 -23.13 6.95
CA TYR A 310 -29.89 -23.24 7.50
C TYR A 310 -30.18 -21.99 8.31
N THR A 311 -31.02 -21.09 7.80
CA THR A 311 -31.69 -20.08 8.62
C THR A 311 -32.89 -20.73 9.29
N HIS A 312 -32.87 -20.80 10.60
CA HIS A 312 -34.04 -21.11 11.44
C HIS A 312 -34.91 -19.86 11.58
#